data_c7dc9810a637039f9989d19d9e141673
#
_entry.id   c7dc9810a637039f9989d19d9e141673
#
_cell.length_a   1.000
_cell.length_b   1.000
_cell.length_c   1.000
_cell.angle_alpha   90.00
_cell.angle_beta   90.00
_cell.angle_gamma   90.00
#
_symmetry.space_group_name_H-M   'P 1'
#
loop_
_entity.id
_entity.type
_entity.pdbx_description
1 polymer ?
#
loop_
_entity_poly.entity_id
_entity_poly.type
_entity_poly.pdbx_seq_one_letter_code
_entity_poly.pdbx_strand_id
1 'polypeptide(L)'
;ERPVEMIVVKNDGTEVRELLLLDSTRVWLQLGAEITYPKKFPRKHRPVHLSGEAFFDVSHDPSRPFTVSTTAVEIKVLGTRFDVNSAIDGAVTEVALESGSVALHMPEKENESVVMKPGELAVATLSDTSISVAETNPYIYSVWKEKELVFRAQPLGCIMKILERAYGIDIRLGNEILERTVYTGRFKKSLPIEEILTIIEMNTSMRYRINADGSIDIW
;
A
#
# COMPACT_ATOMS: atom_id res chain seq x y z
N GLU A 1 -13.24 3.51 35.27
CA GLU A 1 -12.75 4.16 34.03
C GLU A 1 -13.94 4.36 33.11
N ARG A 2 -14.06 5.54 32.52
CA ARG A 2 -15.11 5.77 31.52
C ARG A 2 -14.76 4.99 30.26
N PRO A 3 -15.71 4.29 29.62
CA PRO A 3 -15.45 3.58 28.38
C PRO A 3 -14.92 4.57 27.33
N VAL A 4 -13.85 4.17 26.63
CA VAL A 4 -13.29 4.98 25.54
C VAL A 4 -14.25 4.91 24.36
N GLU A 5 -14.78 6.05 23.97
CA GLU A 5 -15.65 6.15 22.78
C GLU A 5 -14.81 5.88 21.53
N MET A 6 -15.17 4.84 20.77
CA MET A 6 -14.49 4.44 19.54
C MET A 6 -15.24 4.98 18.31
N ILE A 7 -14.50 5.37 17.30
CA ILE A 7 -14.99 5.75 15.97
C ILE A 7 -14.66 4.59 15.04
N VAL A 8 -15.66 4.13 14.29
CA VAL A 8 -15.51 3.13 13.23
C VAL A 8 -15.82 3.82 11.91
N VAL A 9 -14.90 3.74 10.96
CA VAL A 9 -15.08 4.27 9.61
C VAL A 9 -14.82 3.17 8.60
N LYS A 10 -15.85 2.82 7.85
CA LYS A 10 -15.77 1.86 6.75
C LYS A 10 -15.90 2.58 5.41
N ASN A 11 -15.15 2.15 4.41
CA ASN A 11 -15.29 2.64 3.05
C ASN A 11 -16.22 1.72 2.24
N ASP A 12 -17.52 1.96 2.32
CA ASP A 12 -18.55 1.26 1.54
C ASP A 12 -18.85 1.98 0.20
N GLY A 13 -18.06 3.00 -0.16
CA GLY A 13 -18.20 3.76 -1.40
C GLY A 13 -17.61 3.07 -2.62
N THR A 14 -17.53 3.79 -3.72
CA THR A 14 -16.95 3.36 -5.01
C THR A 14 -15.57 3.98 -5.28
N GLU A 15 -15.12 4.87 -4.41
CA GLU A 15 -13.85 5.58 -4.52
C GLU A 15 -13.05 5.48 -3.22
N VAL A 16 -11.76 5.78 -3.30
CA VAL A 16 -10.88 5.90 -2.14
C VAL A 16 -11.40 6.96 -1.19
N ARG A 17 -11.50 6.64 0.10
CA ARG A 17 -11.97 7.54 1.13
C ARG A 17 -10.80 8.13 1.92
N GLU A 18 -10.63 9.44 1.86
CA GLU A 18 -9.63 10.14 2.66
C GLU A 18 -10.21 10.56 4.02
N LEU A 19 -9.42 10.37 5.08
CA LEU A 19 -9.73 10.76 6.46
C LEU A 19 -8.60 11.62 7.01
N LEU A 20 -8.96 12.64 7.79
CA LEU A 20 -8.02 13.42 8.61
C LEU A 20 -8.31 13.11 10.08
N LEU A 21 -7.36 12.49 10.78
CA LEU A 21 -7.47 12.20 12.19
C LEU A 21 -7.16 13.45 13.04
N LEU A 22 -7.51 13.43 14.33
CA LEU A 22 -7.34 14.58 15.23
C LEU A 22 -5.89 14.99 15.49
N ASP A 23 -4.94 14.10 15.24
CA ASP A 23 -3.50 14.37 15.34
C ASP A 23 -2.89 14.87 14.02
N SER A 24 -3.72 15.20 13.03
CA SER A 24 -3.36 15.57 11.67
C SER A 24 -2.77 14.43 10.82
N THR A 25 -2.85 13.19 11.26
CA THR A 25 -2.55 12.01 10.43
C THR A 25 -3.59 11.90 9.33
N ARG A 26 -3.14 11.70 8.09
CA ARG A 26 -4.01 11.41 6.95
C ARG A 26 -4.06 9.92 6.69
N VAL A 27 -5.24 9.41 6.42
CA VAL A 27 -5.45 8.00 6.10
C VAL A 27 -6.31 7.93 4.84
N TRP A 28 -5.87 7.16 3.85
CA TRP A 28 -6.67 6.80 2.69
C TRP A 28 -7.12 5.36 2.87
N LEU A 29 -8.42 5.12 2.80
CA LEU A 29 -9.01 3.80 2.88
C LEU A 29 -9.38 3.30 1.49
N GLN A 30 -8.91 2.10 1.14
CA GLN A 30 -9.35 1.38 -0.04
C GLN A 30 -10.83 0.94 0.11
N LEU A 31 -11.47 0.57 -0.99
CA LEU A 31 -12.83 0.05 -0.98
C LEU A 31 -12.94 -1.18 -0.07
N GLY A 32 -13.97 -1.23 0.77
CA GLY A 32 -14.22 -2.30 1.72
C GLY A 32 -13.39 -2.23 3.01
N ALA A 33 -12.33 -1.39 3.06
CA ALA A 33 -11.51 -1.25 4.25
C ALA A 33 -12.23 -0.55 5.39
N GLU A 34 -11.89 -0.94 6.61
CA GLU A 34 -12.43 -0.39 7.85
C GLU A 34 -11.30 -0.01 8.81
N ILE A 35 -11.38 1.18 9.39
CA ILE A 35 -10.50 1.64 10.45
C ILE A 35 -11.30 1.95 11.71
N THR A 36 -10.79 1.50 12.87
CA THR A 36 -11.34 1.79 14.18
C THR A 36 -10.31 2.50 15.04
N TYR A 37 -10.67 3.62 15.64
CA TYR A 37 -9.78 4.39 16.50
C TYR A 37 -10.56 5.13 17.61
N PRO A 38 -9.91 5.47 18.75
CA PRO A 38 -10.57 6.21 19.82
C PRO A 38 -10.87 7.65 19.38
N LYS A 39 -12.04 8.15 19.71
CA LYS A 39 -12.46 9.55 19.45
C LYS A 39 -11.44 10.57 19.98
N LYS A 40 -10.68 10.23 21.03
CA LYS A 40 -9.57 10.98 21.56
C LYS A 40 -8.42 10.03 21.84
N PHE A 41 -7.29 10.26 21.21
CA PHE A 41 -6.09 9.44 21.48
C PHE A 41 -5.63 9.54 22.92
N PRO A 42 -5.21 8.44 23.55
CA PRO A 42 -4.52 8.43 24.83
C PRO A 42 -3.29 9.34 24.85
N ARG A 43 -2.87 9.72 26.06
CA ARG A 43 -1.73 10.65 26.21
C ARG A 43 -0.39 10.08 25.77
N LYS A 44 -0.23 8.74 25.79
CA LYS A 44 1.07 8.06 25.56
C LYS A 44 1.18 7.37 24.19
N HIS A 45 0.10 7.16 23.46
CA HIS A 45 0.09 6.41 22.21
C HIS A 45 -1.14 6.78 21.37
N ARG A 46 -1.11 6.44 20.08
CA ARG A 46 -2.17 6.72 19.08
C ARG A 46 -2.58 5.41 18.41
N PRO A 47 -3.44 4.59 19.04
CA PRO A 47 -3.80 3.29 18.52
C PRO A 47 -4.90 3.40 17.46
N VAL A 48 -4.77 2.61 16.39
CA VAL A 48 -5.83 2.36 15.42
C VAL A 48 -5.86 0.87 15.07
N HIS A 49 -7.01 0.36 14.70
CA HIS A 49 -7.17 -0.99 14.16
C HIS A 49 -7.60 -0.90 12.70
N LEU A 50 -6.98 -1.73 11.84
CA LEU A 50 -7.24 -1.77 10.40
C LEU A 50 -7.68 -3.17 9.99
N SER A 51 -8.74 -3.22 9.16
CA SER A 51 -9.13 -4.37 8.35
C SER A 51 -9.23 -3.91 6.90
N GLY A 52 -8.61 -4.64 5.97
CA GLY A 52 -8.49 -4.24 4.57
C GLY A 52 -7.23 -3.42 4.28
N GLU A 53 -7.25 -2.56 3.26
CA GLU A 53 -6.08 -1.82 2.79
C GLU A 53 -6.21 -0.31 3.07
N ALA A 54 -5.13 0.27 3.63
CA ALA A 54 -5.05 1.70 3.90
C ALA A 54 -3.63 2.23 3.74
N PHE A 55 -3.52 3.44 3.20
CA PHE A 55 -2.28 4.21 3.20
C PHE A 55 -2.31 5.23 4.34
N PHE A 56 -1.21 5.34 5.07
CA PHE A 56 -1.04 6.24 6.20
C PHE A 56 0.04 7.27 5.91
N ASP A 57 -0.28 8.56 6.15
CA ASP A 57 0.68 9.66 6.26
C ASP A 57 0.62 10.17 7.70
N VAL A 58 1.42 9.55 8.55
CA VAL A 58 1.35 9.75 10.00
C VAL A 58 2.07 11.01 10.41
N SER A 59 1.34 11.89 11.13
CA SER A 59 1.91 13.10 11.73
C SER A 59 3.04 12.75 12.70
N HIS A 60 4.19 13.43 12.56
CA HIS A 60 5.38 13.16 13.35
C HIS A 60 5.19 13.55 14.82
N ASP A 61 5.23 12.57 15.71
CA ASP A 61 5.17 12.75 17.17
C ASP A 61 5.93 11.62 17.88
N PRO A 62 7.24 11.81 18.17
CA PRO A 62 8.05 10.78 18.84
C PRO A 62 7.64 10.51 20.29
N SER A 63 6.92 11.45 20.92
CA SER A 63 6.46 11.27 22.31
C SER A 63 5.23 10.36 22.42
N ARG A 64 4.49 10.17 21.33
CA ARG A 64 3.27 9.36 21.25
C ARG A 64 3.29 8.50 19.99
N PRO A 65 3.87 7.30 20.04
CA PRO A 65 3.89 6.39 18.90
C PRO A 65 2.49 6.16 18.34
N PHE A 66 2.39 6.08 17.00
CA PHE A 66 1.19 5.68 16.29
C PHE A 66 1.27 4.18 16.03
N THR A 67 0.22 3.46 16.39
CA THR A 67 0.19 2.00 16.30
C THR A 67 -0.99 1.57 15.44
N VAL A 68 -0.70 0.87 14.34
CA VAL A 68 -1.72 0.19 13.53
C VAL A 68 -1.71 -1.28 13.91
N SER A 69 -2.81 -1.77 14.45
CA SER A 69 -2.99 -3.21 14.69
C SER A 69 -3.85 -3.83 13.60
N THR A 70 -3.40 -4.97 13.10
CA THR A 70 -4.15 -5.88 12.24
C THR A 70 -4.31 -7.22 12.97
N THR A 71 -4.90 -8.22 12.33
CA THR A 71 -4.97 -9.57 12.91
C THR A 71 -3.58 -10.22 13.01
N ALA A 72 -2.70 -9.98 12.01
CA ALA A 72 -1.41 -10.67 11.92
C ALA A 72 -0.26 -9.92 12.61
N VAL A 73 -0.28 -8.58 12.67
CA VAL A 73 0.87 -7.78 13.10
C VAL A 73 0.46 -6.46 13.72
N GLU A 74 1.26 -5.99 14.69
CA GLU A 74 1.24 -4.64 15.21
C GLU A 74 2.36 -3.81 14.54
N ILE A 75 2.00 -2.64 14.02
CA ILE A 75 2.87 -1.74 13.24
C ILE A 75 3.03 -0.45 14.03
N LYS A 76 4.25 -0.15 14.50
CA LYS A 76 4.55 1.03 15.31
C LYS A 76 5.41 2.03 14.56
N VAL A 77 4.96 3.30 14.53
CA VAL A 77 5.64 4.39 13.81
C VAL A 77 5.63 5.68 14.63
N LEU A 78 6.53 6.62 14.29
CA LEU A 78 6.61 7.94 14.96
C LEU A 78 6.23 9.10 14.02
N GLY A 79 6.23 8.87 12.71
CA GLY A 79 5.96 9.86 11.66
C GLY A 79 6.45 9.28 10.34
N THR A 80 5.60 8.60 9.60
CA THR A 80 5.98 7.64 8.58
C THR A 80 4.89 7.60 7.52
N ARG A 81 5.30 7.42 6.26
CA ARG A 81 4.40 7.20 5.13
C ARG A 81 4.52 5.74 4.70
N PHE A 82 3.44 5.00 4.76
CA PHE A 82 3.43 3.57 4.48
C PHE A 82 2.04 3.07 4.09
N ASP A 83 2.01 2.00 3.34
CA ASP A 83 0.81 1.25 2.99
C ASP A 83 0.69 0.00 3.86
N VAL A 84 -0.53 -0.35 4.22
CA VAL A 84 -0.86 -1.59 4.93
C VAL A 84 -2.00 -2.26 4.22
N ASN A 85 -1.80 -3.49 3.77
CA ASN A 85 -2.83 -4.35 3.23
C ASN A 85 -3.00 -5.57 4.14
N SER A 86 -4.05 -5.55 4.95
CA SER A 86 -4.47 -6.69 5.77
C SER A 86 -5.52 -7.46 4.99
N ALA A 87 -5.17 -8.66 4.51
CA ALA A 87 -6.11 -9.52 3.81
C ALA A 87 -7.43 -9.70 4.59
N ILE A 88 -8.54 -9.89 3.87
CA ILE A 88 -9.89 -9.97 4.46
C ILE A 88 -9.98 -11.09 5.51
N ASP A 89 -9.26 -12.19 5.30
CA ASP A 89 -9.17 -13.30 6.26
C ASP A 89 -8.21 -13.02 7.43
N GLY A 90 -7.46 -11.91 7.35
CA GLY A 90 -6.50 -11.48 8.38
C GLY A 90 -5.25 -12.35 8.51
N ALA A 91 -5.10 -13.40 7.69
CA ALA A 91 -3.99 -14.34 7.79
C ALA A 91 -2.64 -13.75 7.36
N VAL A 92 -2.67 -12.79 6.42
CA VAL A 92 -1.49 -12.13 5.87
C VAL A 92 -1.66 -10.62 5.95
N THR A 93 -0.60 -9.92 6.32
CA THR A 93 -0.53 -8.45 6.24
C THR A 93 0.73 -8.04 5.50
N GLU A 94 0.57 -7.26 4.45
CA GLU A 94 1.65 -6.61 3.72
C GLU A 94 1.83 -5.18 4.22
N VAL A 95 3.07 -4.74 4.40
CA VAL A 95 3.43 -3.37 4.80
C VAL A 95 4.50 -2.85 3.86
N ALA A 96 4.20 -1.82 3.07
CA ALA A 96 5.17 -1.19 2.16
C ALA A 96 5.57 0.19 2.69
N LEU A 97 6.87 0.40 2.93
CA LEU A 97 7.39 1.62 3.54
C LEU A 97 7.88 2.63 2.50
N GLU A 98 7.21 3.79 2.42
CA GLU A 98 7.58 4.88 1.51
C GLU A 98 8.64 5.82 2.14
N SER A 99 8.43 6.25 3.40
CA SER A 99 9.39 7.11 4.09
C SER A 99 9.26 6.99 5.62
N GLY A 100 10.34 7.27 6.34
CA GLY A 100 10.42 7.16 7.78
C GLY A 100 10.94 5.79 8.24
N SER A 101 10.37 5.24 9.30
CA SER A 101 10.73 3.92 9.85
C SER A 101 9.50 3.25 10.44
N VAL A 102 9.43 1.95 10.29
CA VAL A 102 8.37 1.08 10.82
C VAL A 102 8.99 0.01 11.69
N ALA A 103 8.43 -0.21 12.89
CA ALA A 103 8.72 -1.38 13.71
C ALA A 103 7.50 -2.31 13.70
N LEU A 104 7.71 -3.57 13.32
CA LEU A 104 6.69 -4.61 13.24
C LEU A 104 6.84 -5.59 14.39
N HIS A 105 5.74 -5.94 15.04
CA HIS A 105 5.68 -6.90 16.13
C HIS A 105 4.59 -7.93 15.86
N MET A 106 4.93 -9.21 15.92
CA MET A 106 3.93 -10.28 15.92
C MET A 106 3.28 -10.38 17.29
N PRO A 107 1.94 -10.60 17.40
CA PRO A 107 1.25 -10.68 18.69
C PRO A 107 1.82 -11.72 19.66
N GLU A 108 2.35 -12.82 19.14
CA GLU A 108 2.92 -13.93 19.92
C GLU A 108 4.41 -13.76 20.26
N LYS A 109 5.08 -12.73 19.68
CA LYS A 109 6.51 -12.47 19.81
C LYS A 109 6.79 -11.03 20.22
N GLU A 110 6.20 -10.59 21.35
CA GLU A 110 6.27 -9.20 21.81
C GLU A 110 7.70 -8.64 21.98
N ASN A 111 8.69 -9.49 22.23
CA ASN A 111 10.09 -9.11 22.41
C ASN A 111 10.90 -9.08 21.11
N GLU A 112 10.34 -9.54 19.98
CA GLU A 112 10.99 -9.54 18.69
C GLU A 112 10.36 -8.45 17.80
N SER A 113 11.18 -7.52 17.32
CA SER A 113 10.74 -6.50 16.37
C SER A 113 11.55 -6.55 15.09
N VAL A 114 10.86 -6.43 13.96
CA VAL A 114 11.48 -6.24 12.65
C VAL A 114 11.38 -4.76 12.30
N VAL A 115 12.52 -4.12 12.04
CA VAL A 115 12.56 -2.69 11.67
C VAL A 115 12.78 -2.56 10.17
N MET A 116 11.87 -1.84 9.51
CA MET A 116 11.91 -1.59 8.07
C MET A 116 12.56 -0.24 7.75
N LYS A 117 13.17 -0.18 6.57
CA LYS A 117 13.70 1.02 5.91
C LYS A 117 12.85 1.40 4.70
N PRO A 118 12.87 2.68 4.27
CA PRO A 118 12.19 3.10 3.03
C PRO A 118 12.63 2.24 1.83
N GLY A 119 11.65 1.85 1.00
CA GLY A 119 11.89 0.95 -0.14
C GLY A 119 11.78 -0.53 0.20
N GLU A 120 11.26 -0.89 1.36
CA GLU A 120 11.04 -2.28 1.75
C GLU A 120 9.54 -2.62 1.83
N LEU A 121 9.25 -3.89 1.53
CA LEU A 121 7.98 -4.57 1.76
C LEU A 121 8.18 -5.63 2.83
N ALA A 122 7.38 -5.59 3.87
CA ALA A 122 7.25 -6.68 4.83
C ALA A 122 5.96 -7.47 4.56
N VAL A 123 6.05 -8.79 4.69
CA VAL A 123 4.90 -9.70 4.66
C VAL A 123 4.86 -10.46 5.98
N ALA A 124 3.84 -10.17 6.78
CA ALA A 124 3.58 -10.85 8.05
C ALA A 124 2.55 -11.95 7.82
N THR A 125 2.89 -13.19 8.16
CA THR A 125 2.02 -14.36 8.01
C THR A 125 1.72 -14.94 9.39
N LEU A 126 0.43 -14.96 9.74
CA LEU A 126 -0.03 -15.39 11.06
C LEU A 126 0.22 -16.88 11.30
N SER A 127 -0.05 -17.74 10.29
CA SER A 127 0.11 -19.20 10.42
C SER A 127 1.53 -19.64 10.78
N ASP A 128 2.53 -18.92 10.27
CA ASP A 128 3.94 -19.25 10.45
C ASP A 128 4.60 -18.41 11.55
N THR A 129 3.85 -17.46 12.12
CA THR A 129 4.35 -16.46 13.05
C THR A 129 5.65 -15.83 12.54
N SER A 130 5.66 -15.45 11.24
CA SER A 130 6.85 -14.97 10.53
C SER A 130 6.63 -13.62 9.86
N ILE A 131 7.72 -12.83 9.77
CA ILE A 131 7.79 -11.60 8.98
C ILE A 131 8.97 -11.73 8.03
N SER A 132 8.69 -11.68 6.72
CA SER A 132 9.73 -11.58 5.69
C SER A 132 9.82 -10.13 5.21
N VAL A 133 11.04 -9.67 4.86
CA VAL A 133 11.30 -8.32 4.34
C VAL A 133 12.08 -8.42 3.05
N ALA A 134 11.66 -7.67 2.03
CA ALA A 134 12.33 -7.60 0.74
C ALA A 134 12.33 -6.17 0.20
N GLU A 135 13.29 -5.82 -0.65
CA GLU A 135 13.30 -4.55 -1.35
C GLU A 135 12.16 -4.47 -2.37
N THR A 136 11.55 -3.32 -2.47
CA THR A 136 10.46 -3.04 -3.43
C THR A 136 10.42 -1.56 -3.82
N ASN A 137 9.65 -1.25 -4.86
CA ASN A 137 9.21 0.13 -5.10
C ASN A 137 7.89 0.38 -4.34
N PRO A 138 7.87 1.20 -3.27
CA PRO A 138 6.67 1.42 -2.46
C PRO A 138 5.51 2.03 -3.26
N TYR A 139 5.80 2.74 -4.35
CA TYR A 139 4.77 3.33 -5.21
C TYR A 139 3.82 2.28 -5.82
N ILE A 140 4.28 1.04 -6.02
CA ILE A 140 3.44 -0.08 -6.46
C ILE A 140 2.26 -0.28 -5.49
N TYR A 141 2.52 -0.13 -4.18
CA TYR A 141 1.55 -0.38 -3.12
C TYR A 141 0.70 0.84 -2.76
N SER A 142 1.13 2.06 -3.11
CA SER A 142 0.41 3.31 -2.82
C SER A 142 -0.30 3.93 -4.02
N VAL A 143 -0.09 3.39 -5.23
CA VAL A 143 -0.62 3.94 -6.48
C VAL A 143 -2.15 3.96 -6.53
N TRP A 144 -2.79 3.05 -5.81
CA TRP A 144 -4.25 2.94 -5.80
C TRP A 144 -4.96 4.22 -5.27
N LYS A 145 -4.32 4.98 -4.39
CA LYS A 145 -4.84 6.25 -3.87
C LYS A 145 -4.60 7.45 -4.80
N GLU A 146 -3.73 7.32 -5.80
CA GLU A 146 -3.36 8.42 -6.69
C GLU A 146 -4.42 8.64 -7.78
N LYS A 147 -4.59 9.89 -8.21
CA LYS A 147 -5.44 10.26 -9.35
C LYS A 147 -4.68 10.24 -10.67
N GLU A 148 -3.36 10.32 -10.60
CA GLU A 148 -2.45 10.31 -11.76
C GLU A 148 -1.34 9.30 -11.55
N LEU A 149 -0.98 8.59 -12.61
CA LEU A 149 0.19 7.72 -12.69
C LEU A 149 1.35 8.54 -13.25
N VAL A 150 2.44 8.66 -12.47
CA VAL A 150 3.60 9.45 -12.86
C VAL A 150 4.84 8.56 -12.91
N PHE A 151 5.40 8.39 -14.09
CA PHE A 151 6.61 7.61 -14.34
C PHE A 151 7.75 8.56 -14.71
N ARG A 152 8.89 8.45 -14.03
CA ARG A 152 10.10 9.26 -14.26
C ARG A 152 11.30 8.35 -14.43
N ALA A 153 11.73 8.16 -15.69
CA ALA A 153 12.80 7.21 -16.06
C ALA A 153 12.62 5.85 -15.38
N GLN A 154 11.38 5.33 -15.41
CA GLN A 154 11.00 4.11 -14.71
C GLN A 154 11.12 2.91 -15.64
N PRO A 155 11.74 1.78 -15.22
CA PRO A 155 11.76 0.54 -16.00
C PRO A 155 10.35 0.03 -16.31
N LEU A 156 10.12 -0.45 -17.54
CA LEU A 156 8.81 -0.97 -17.95
C LEU A 156 8.33 -2.12 -17.06
N GLY A 157 9.23 -2.99 -16.58
CA GLY A 157 8.85 -4.04 -15.62
C GLY A 157 8.23 -3.48 -14.35
N CYS A 158 8.75 -2.36 -13.84
CA CYS A 158 8.16 -1.67 -12.69
C CYS A 158 6.84 -0.99 -13.06
N ILE A 159 6.76 -0.35 -14.25
CA ILE A 159 5.53 0.29 -14.72
C ILE A 159 4.39 -0.74 -14.84
N MET A 160 4.67 -1.93 -15.39
CA MET A 160 3.67 -2.99 -15.54
C MET A 160 3.13 -3.44 -14.18
N LYS A 161 3.97 -3.63 -13.17
CA LYS A 161 3.54 -3.93 -11.79
C LYS A 161 2.67 -2.84 -11.18
N ILE A 162 2.99 -1.57 -11.47
CA ILE A 162 2.17 -0.43 -11.04
C ILE A 162 0.79 -0.47 -11.73
N LEU A 163 0.76 -0.75 -13.04
CA LEU A 163 -0.49 -0.86 -13.81
C LEU A 163 -1.33 -2.07 -13.37
N GLU A 164 -0.71 -3.22 -13.11
CA GLU A 164 -1.39 -4.39 -12.52
C GLU A 164 -2.13 -4.00 -11.25
N ARG A 165 -1.44 -3.35 -10.30
CA ARG A 165 -2.03 -2.95 -9.02
C ARG A 165 -3.09 -1.86 -9.19
N ALA A 166 -2.87 -0.89 -10.10
CA ALA A 166 -3.76 0.23 -10.32
C ALA A 166 -5.08 -0.16 -10.99
N TYR A 167 -5.07 -1.19 -11.85
CA TYR A 167 -6.21 -1.63 -12.65
C TYR A 167 -6.75 -3.01 -12.24
N GLY A 168 -6.05 -3.75 -11.38
CA GLY A 168 -6.45 -5.10 -10.96
C GLY A 168 -6.38 -6.12 -12.11
N ILE A 169 -5.39 -6.01 -13.01
CA ILE A 169 -5.25 -6.82 -14.22
C ILE A 169 -3.91 -7.55 -14.19
N ASP A 170 -3.87 -8.82 -14.58
CA ASP A 170 -2.64 -9.61 -14.72
C ASP A 170 -1.88 -9.19 -16.00
N ILE A 171 -0.62 -8.71 -15.85
CA ILE A 171 0.24 -8.27 -16.95
C ILE A 171 1.51 -9.12 -17.00
N ARG A 172 1.71 -9.86 -18.08
CA ARG A 172 2.85 -10.75 -18.28
C ARG A 172 3.86 -10.12 -19.21
N LEU A 173 5.05 -9.84 -18.72
CA LEU A 173 6.15 -9.31 -19.49
C LEU A 173 7.11 -10.44 -19.88
N GLY A 174 7.18 -10.75 -21.17
CA GLY A 174 7.91 -11.91 -21.70
C GLY A 174 9.36 -11.64 -22.13
N ASN A 175 9.93 -10.44 -21.87
CA ASN A 175 11.24 -10.05 -22.38
C ASN A 175 12.04 -9.22 -21.38
N GLU A 176 13.17 -9.76 -20.92
CA GLU A 176 14.06 -9.08 -19.94
C GLU A 176 14.63 -7.74 -20.45
N ILE A 177 14.79 -7.55 -21.77
CA ILE A 177 15.26 -6.27 -22.33
C ILE A 177 14.19 -5.21 -22.18
N LEU A 178 12.93 -5.57 -22.40
CA LEU A 178 11.79 -4.68 -22.17
C LEU A 178 11.62 -4.35 -20.70
N GLU A 179 11.82 -5.31 -19.80
CA GLU A 179 11.76 -5.07 -18.34
C GLU A 179 12.65 -3.90 -17.91
N ARG A 180 13.85 -3.77 -18.52
CA ARG A 180 14.85 -2.75 -18.21
C ARG A 180 14.68 -1.47 -19.03
N THR A 181 13.86 -1.48 -20.09
CA THR A 181 13.59 -0.29 -20.91
C THR A 181 12.93 0.78 -20.06
N VAL A 182 13.51 1.97 -20.02
CA VAL A 182 12.98 3.07 -19.20
C VAL A 182 11.99 3.92 -19.99
N TYR A 183 10.94 4.35 -19.29
CA TYR A 183 9.90 5.21 -19.83
C TYR A 183 9.61 6.38 -18.89
N THR A 184 9.29 7.54 -19.45
CA THR A 184 8.82 8.73 -18.72
C THR A 184 7.48 9.16 -19.27
N GLY A 185 6.48 9.29 -18.41
CA GLY A 185 5.13 9.71 -18.80
C GLY A 185 4.24 10.02 -17.62
N ARG A 186 3.10 10.63 -17.93
CA ARG A 186 2.05 10.94 -16.95
C ARG A 186 0.71 10.60 -17.57
N PHE A 187 -0.13 9.89 -16.80
CA PHE A 187 -1.46 9.47 -17.22
C PHE A 187 -2.48 9.76 -16.12
N LYS A 188 -3.68 10.16 -16.49
CA LYS A 188 -4.81 10.15 -15.56
C LYS A 188 -5.19 8.69 -15.29
N LYS A 189 -5.36 8.30 -14.03
CA LYS A 189 -5.78 6.94 -13.66
C LYS A 189 -7.18 6.59 -14.18
N SER A 190 -7.98 7.60 -14.55
CA SER A 190 -9.30 7.38 -15.19
C SER A 190 -9.24 6.95 -16.66
N LEU A 191 -8.06 6.99 -17.29
CA LEU A 191 -7.91 6.46 -18.65
C LEU A 191 -8.03 4.93 -18.66
N PRO A 192 -8.66 4.33 -19.68
CA PRO A 192 -8.59 2.90 -19.90
C PRO A 192 -7.14 2.43 -20.02
N ILE A 193 -6.83 1.23 -19.51
CA ILE A 193 -5.46 0.69 -19.56
C ILE A 193 -4.95 0.54 -21.00
N GLU A 194 -5.84 0.22 -21.94
CA GLU A 194 -5.53 0.08 -23.37
C GLU A 194 -4.97 1.37 -23.96
N GLU A 195 -5.51 2.52 -23.57
CA GLU A 195 -5.01 3.81 -24.03
C GLU A 195 -3.61 4.09 -23.49
N ILE A 196 -3.36 3.77 -22.21
CA ILE A 196 -2.03 3.93 -21.60
C ILE A 196 -1.01 3.03 -22.28
N LEU A 197 -1.34 1.74 -22.49
CA LEU A 197 -0.46 0.79 -23.16
C LEU A 197 -0.18 1.17 -24.61
N THR A 198 -1.18 1.66 -25.34
CA THR A 198 -1.01 2.17 -26.71
C THR A 198 -0.05 3.36 -26.77
N ILE A 199 -0.14 4.29 -25.82
CA ILE A 199 0.79 5.43 -25.74
C ILE A 199 2.22 4.96 -25.42
N ILE A 200 2.38 4.00 -24.51
CA ILE A 200 3.70 3.43 -24.18
C ILE A 200 4.27 2.67 -25.41
N GLU A 201 3.45 1.86 -26.10
CA GLU A 201 3.80 1.15 -27.34
C GLU A 201 4.31 2.09 -28.43
N MET A 202 3.65 3.25 -28.63
CA MET A 202 4.06 4.25 -29.62
C MET A 202 5.43 4.87 -29.33
N ASN A 203 5.89 4.84 -28.09
CA ASN A 203 7.12 5.50 -27.63
C ASN A 203 8.23 4.51 -27.25
N THR A 204 7.99 3.22 -27.37
CA THR A 204 8.94 2.15 -27.04
C THR A 204 8.89 1.05 -28.11
N SER A 205 9.74 0.02 -27.98
CA SER A 205 9.69 -1.18 -28.81
C SER A 205 8.69 -2.23 -28.31
N MET A 206 7.94 -1.92 -27.25
CA MET A 206 6.94 -2.79 -26.65
C MET A 206 5.80 -3.07 -27.62
N ARG A 207 5.25 -4.29 -27.56
CA ARG A 207 3.95 -4.68 -28.14
C ARG A 207 3.12 -5.34 -27.07
N TYR A 208 1.80 -5.25 -27.19
CA TYR A 208 0.90 -5.88 -26.23
C TYR A 208 -0.31 -6.54 -26.89
N ARG A 209 -0.92 -7.48 -26.19
CA ARG A 209 -2.16 -8.14 -26.55
C ARG A 209 -3.01 -8.37 -25.32
N ILE A 210 -4.29 -8.04 -25.41
CA ILE A 210 -5.29 -8.35 -24.38
C ILE A 210 -5.86 -9.73 -24.70
N ASN A 211 -5.82 -10.63 -23.74
CA ASN A 211 -6.32 -11.98 -23.87
C ASN A 211 -7.83 -12.07 -23.55
N ALA A 212 -8.46 -13.17 -23.93
CA ALA A 212 -9.90 -13.37 -23.70
C ALA A 212 -10.29 -13.43 -22.20
N ASP A 213 -9.34 -13.76 -21.31
CA ASP A 213 -9.50 -13.76 -19.87
C ASP A 213 -9.25 -12.38 -19.22
N GLY A 214 -8.94 -11.36 -20.01
CA GLY A 214 -8.62 -10.01 -19.58
C GLY A 214 -7.16 -9.80 -19.15
N SER A 215 -6.33 -10.85 -19.14
CA SER A 215 -4.88 -10.68 -18.92
C SER A 215 -4.20 -10.03 -20.11
N ILE A 216 -3.02 -9.45 -19.89
CA ILE A 216 -2.26 -8.72 -20.93
C ILE A 216 -0.88 -9.34 -21.08
N ASP A 217 -0.54 -9.74 -22.29
CA ASP A 217 0.81 -10.18 -22.67
C ASP A 217 1.58 -9.04 -23.31
N ILE A 218 2.85 -8.85 -22.92
CA ILE A 218 3.77 -7.84 -23.45
C ILE A 218 5.06 -8.49 -23.94
N TRP A 219 5.52 -8.12 -25.14
CA TRP A 219 6.75 -8.63 -25.79
C TRP A 219 7.49 -7.59 -26.62
#